data_9dc6d5283621698b4e776d974db35973
#
_entry.id   9dc6d5283621698b4e776d974db35973
#
_cell.length_a   1.000
_cell.length_b   1.000
_cell.length_c   1.000
_cell.angle_alpha   90.00
_cell.angle_beta   90.00
_cell.angle_gamma   90.00
#
_symmetry.space_group_name_H-M   'P 1'
#
loop_
_entity.id
_entity.type
_entity.pdbx_description
1 polymer ?
#
loop_
_entity_poly.entity_id
_entity_poly.type
_entity_poly.pdbx_seq_one_letter_code
_entity_poly.pdbx_strand_id
1 'polypeptide(L)'
;PPGGPVPQHPGTAGSSKGCAYDYNPAKAEKLLKDHGWNVTKDGITTCQQAGEGEGQCGKGIKQGAKLSFTVISQSGFTSTTHMFAELKSSFSNVGINLEIREVPDSVAESQACKPNDTNCKWDLSFFGSQSSWYYPVYASGERLFQSGGPVNLGSYSDKKADELIDASMRSNDRTALKTYNAYLAEDLPVLWMPNPVNRVSAWKSNIQGIDPQDPMLYLYPQDWTIR
;
A
#
# COMPACT_ATOMS: atom_id res chain seq x y z
N PRO A 1 -10.14 3.76 -2.90
CA PRO A 1 -8.90 3.32 -2.26
C PRO A 1 -8.99 3.47 -0.74
N PRO A 2 -8.29 2.64 0.03
CA PRO A 2 -8.24 2.78 1.47
C PRO A 2 -7.55 4.11 1.84
N GLY A 3 -8.05 4.75 2.90
CA GLY A 3 -7.47 5.98 3.40
C GLY A 3 -6.44 5.75 4.51
N GLY A 4 -5.56 4.75 4.35
CA GLY A 4 -4.52 4.40 5.32
C GLY A 4 -4.50 2.91 5.65
N PRO A 5 -3.67 2.48 6.62
CA PRO A 5 -3.42 1.07 6.91
C PRO A 5 -4.58 0.33 7.56
N VAL A 6 -5.48 1.04 8.25
CA VAL A 6 -6.58 0.39 8.96
C VAL A 6 -7.69 -0.01 7.98
N PRO A 7 -8.02 -1.30 7.87
CA PRO A 7 -9.05 -1.77 6.95
C PRO A 7 -10.41 -1.12 7.21
N GLN A 8 -11.11 -0.78 6.15
CA GLN A 8 -12.50 -0.34 6.22
C GLN A 8 -13.41 -1.56 6.41
N HIS A 9 -13.51 -2.00 7.64
CA HIS A 9 -14.33 -3.12 8.03
C HIS A 9 -15.41 -2.65 9.02
N PRO A 10 -16.61 -3.20 9.03
CA PRO A 10 -17.66 -2.79 9.98
C PRO A 10 -17.24 -2.79 11.46
N GLY A 11 -16.33 -3.67 11.84
CA GLY A 11 -15.79 -3.78 13.20
C GLY A 11 -14.54 -2.95 13.49
N THR A 12 -13.94 -2.31 12.52
CA THR A 12 -12.68 -1.55 12.70
C THR A 12 -12.88 -0.06 12.53
N ALA A 13 -11.95 0.72 13.10
CA ALA A 13 -12.00 2.17 13.05
C ALA A 13 -11.41 2.76 11.75
N GLY A 14 -11.62 2.10 10.62
CA GLY A 14 -11.15 2.57 9.32
C GLY A 14 -11.62 3.99 9.01
N SER A 15 -10.86 4.72 8.22
CA SER A 15 -11.26 6.03 7.75
C SER A 15 -12.46 5.92 6.82
N SER A 16 -13.56 6.60 7.15
CA SER A 16 -14.69 6.80 6.24
C SER A 16 -14.43 7.92 5.22
N LYS A 17 -13.36 8.70 5.43
CA LYS A 17 -12.88 9.68 4.46
C LYS A 17 -12.04 8.95 3.42
N GLY A 18 -12.18 9.34 2.16
CA GLY A 18 -11.37 8.80 1.07
C GLY A 18 -9.86 8.95 1.31
N CYS A 19 -9.09 8.43 0.40
CA CYS A 19 -7.63 8.58 0.41
C CYS A 19 -7.23 10.05 0.55
N ALA A 20 -6.16 10.35 1.29
CA ALA A 20 -5.60 11.70 1.40
C ALA A 20 -5.17 12.25 0.02
N TYR A 21 -4.89 11.36 -0.92
CA TYR A 21 -4.50 11.67 -2.29
C TYR A 21 -5.50 11.08 -3.27
N ASP A 22 -6.11 11.92 -4.07
CA ASP A 22 -7.00 11.56 -5.17
C ASP A 22 -6.21 11.35 -6.48
N TYR A 23 -6.81 10.66 -7.44
CA TYR A 23 -6.23 10.55 -8.77
C TYR A 23 -6.35 11.88 -9.50
N ASN A 24 -5.22 12.59 -9.61
CA ASN A 24 -5.16 13.90 -10.26
C ASN A 24 -3.82 14.11 -10.96
N PRO A 25 -3.70 13.69 -12.24
CA PRO A 25 -2.45 13.82 -13.00
C PRO A 25 -1.95 15.27 -13.11
N ALA A 26 -2.86 16.23 -13.24
CA ALA A 26 -2.48 17.65 -13.33
C ALA A 26 -1.86 18.17 -12.03
N LYS A 27 -2.42 17.75 -10.87
CA LYS A 27 -1.85 18.08 -9.56
C LYS A 27 -0.50 17.41 -9.37
N ALA A 28 -0.36 16.14 -9.80
CA ALA A 28 0.90 15.40 -9.73
C ALA A 28 2.00 16.05 -10.59
N GLU A 29 1.66 16.42 -11.83
CA GLU A 29 2.57 17.15 -12.71
C GLU A 29 3.02 18.48 -12.10
N LYS A 30 2.07 19.24 -11.55
CA LYS A 30 2.37 20.51 -10.87
C LYS A 30 3.30 20.27 -9.68
N LEU A 31 3.01 19.29 -8.84
CA LEU A 31 3.81 18.96 -7.66
C LEU A 31 5.25 18.62 -8.05
N LEU A 32 5.45 17.80 -9.07
CA LEU A 32 6.78 17.48 -9.58
C LEU A 32 7.53 18.72 -10.05
N LYS A 33 6.88 19.59 -10.83
CA LYS A 33 7.48 20.86 -11.30
C LYS A 33 7.83 21.80 -10.15
N ASP A 34 6.94 21.94 -9.18
CA ASP A 34 7.15 22.78 -7.99
C ASP A 34 8.34 22.27 -7.15
N HIS A 35 8.69 21.00 -7.27
CA HIS A 35 9.83 20.36 -6.58
C HIS A 35 11.05 20.13 -7.51
N GLY A 36 11.20 20.94 -8.53
CA GLY A 36 12.43 20.98 -9.34
C GLY A 36 12.61 19.82 -10.32
N TRP A 37 11.53 19.10 -10.65
CA TRP A 37 11.54 18.04 -11.65
C TRP A 37 11.17 18.57 -13.04
N ASN A 38 11.91 18.15 -14.05
CA ASN A 38 11.59 18.40 -15.46
C ASN A 38 10.66 17.30 -15.95
N VAL A 39 9.35 17.57 -15.94
CA VAL A 39 8.32 16.58 -16.27
C VAL A 39 8.28 16.33 -17.78
N THR A 40 8.41 15.06 -18.16
CA THR A 40 8.34 14.59 -19.54
C THR A 40 7.24 13.55 -19.68
N LYS A 41 6.04 14.00 -20.03
CA LYS A 41 4.87 13.14 -20.25
C LYS A 41 5.19 12.05 -21.28
N ASP A 42 4.78 10.82 -21.00
CA ASP A 42 5.06 9.62 -21.81
C ASP A 42 6.56 9.36 -22.08
N GLY A 43 7.43 10.01 -21.32
CA GLY A 43 8.86 9.83 -21.28
C GLY A 43 9.36 9.57 -19.86
N ILE A 44 10.56 10.07 -19.54
CA ILE A 44 11.12 9.92 -18.18
C ILE A 44 11.40 11.31 -17.61
N THR A 45 10.71 11.66 -16.54
CA THR A 45 10.93 12.85 -15.76
C THR A 45 12.29 12.80 -15.06
N THR A 46 13.02 13.90 -15.08
CA THR A 46 14.38 13.99 -14.53
C THR A 46 14.51 15.13 -13.53
N CYS A 47 15.33 14.94 -12.51
CA CYS A 47 15.66 16.00 -11.57
C CYS A 47 16.44 17.12 -12.26
N GLN A 48 15.91 18.34 -12.25
CA GLN A 48 16.54 19.53 -12.80
C GLN A 48 17.25 20.33 -11.72
N GLN A 49 16.71 20.37 -10.51
CA GLN A 49 17.23 21.12 -9.37
C GLN A 49 17.48 20.19 -8.18
N ALA A 50 18.71 19.70 -8.06
CA ALA A 50 19.10 18.87 -6.93
C ALA A 50 19.18 19.68 -5.63
N GLY A 51 18.83 19.06 -4.50
CA GLY A 51 18.91 19.65 -3.16
C GLY A 51 17.68 19.39 -2.30
N GLU A 52 17.67 19.96 -1.10
CA GLU A 52 16.64 19.74 -0.06
C GLU A 52 15.75 20.98 0.19
N GLY A 53 16.02 22.09 -0.52
CA GLY A 53 15.26 23.33 -0.38
C GLY A 53 13.96 23.33 -1.15
N GLU A 54 13.22 24.41 -0.99
CA GLU A 54 12.01 24.66 -1.77
C GLU A 54 12.33 24.67 -3.28
N GLY A 55 11.50 23.99 -4.07
CA GLY A 55 11.72 23.87 -5.51
C GLY A 55 12.86 22.91 -5.91
N GLN A 56 13.35 22.09 -4.99
CA GLN A 56 14.40 21.10 -5.25
C GLN A 56 13.88 19.66 -5.12
N CYS A 57 14.55 18.73 -5.82
CA CYS A 57 14.06 17.36 -6.01
C CYS A 57 14.01 16.50 -4.73
N GLY A 58 14.73 16.88 -3.70
CA GLY A 58 14.77 16.19 -2.42
C GLY A 58 16.17 15.73 -2.01
N LYS A 59 16.29 15.31 -0.76
CA LYS A 59 17.52 14.87 -0.13
C LYS A 59 18.16 13.70 -0.87
N GLY A 60 19.45 13.83 -1.19
CA GLY A 60 20.22 12.77 -1.84
C GLY A 60 19.93 12.58 -3.33
N ILE A 61 18.96 13.29 -3.90
CA ILE A 61 18.62 13.22 -5.32
C ILE A 61 19.63 14.04 -6.13
N LYS A 62 20.27 13.41 -7.08
CA LYS A 62 21.25 14.08 -7.95
C LYS A 62 20.58 14.72 -9.16
N GLN A 63 21.17 15.79 -9.68
CA GLN A 63 20.73 16.36 -10.95
C GLN A 63 20.81 15.31 -12.07
N GLY A 64 19.78 15.25 -12.90
CA GLY A 64 19.62 14.24 -13.94
C GLY A 64 19.09 12.88 -13.46
N ALA A 65 18.84 12.70 -12.14
CA ALA A 65 18.19 11.50 -11.63
C ALA A 65 16.83 11.31 -12.31
N LYS A 66 16.52 10.07 -12.68
CA LYS A 66 15.31 9.69 -13.42
C LYS A 66 14.25 9.18 -12.48
N LEU A 67 12.99 9.53 -12.68
CA LEU A 67 11.85 8.86 -12.05
C LEU A 67 11.58 7.55 -12.80
N SER A 68 12.35 6.54 -12.48
CA SER A 68 12.25 5.21 -13.07
C SER A 68 12.45 4.18 -11.97
N PHE A 69 11.43 3.32 -11.75
CA PHE A 69 11.38 2.39 -10.65
C PHE A 69 11.10 0.97 -11.14
N THR A 70 11.76 0.01 -10.52
CA THR A 70 11.48 -1.41 -10.70
C THR A 70 10.50 -1.87 -9.62
N VAL A 71 9.37 -2.42 -10.03
CA VAL A 71 8.36 -3.02 -9.14
C VAL A 71 8.45 -4.53 -9.23
N ILE A 72 8.66 -5.21 -8.10
CA ILE A 72 8.51 -6.66 -8.01
C ILE A 72 7.09 -7.01 -7.59
N SER A 73 6.47 -7.95 -8.30
CA SER A 73 5.10 -8.41 -8.05
C SER A 73 4.99 -9.91 -8.20
N GLN A 74 4.00 -10.51 -7.56
CA GLN A 74 3.69 -11.93 -7.66
C GLN A 74 2.99 -12.23 -8.98
N SER A 75 3.47 -13.25 -9.69
CA SER A 75 2.86 -13.76 -10.93
C SER A 75 1.66 -14.68 -10.65
N GLY A 76 0.83 -14.89 -11.68
CA GLY A 76 -0.30 -15.83 -11.62
C GLY A 76 -1.65 -15.21 -11.24
N PHE A 77 -1.70 -13.88 -11.06
CA PHE A 77 -2.92 -13.16 -10.71
C PHE A 77 -3.30 -12.14 -11.78
N THR A 78 -4.20 -12.49 -12.69
CA THR A 78 -4.62 -11.64 -13.81
C THR A 78 -5.10 -10.26 -13.35
N SER A 79 -5.82 -10.18 -12.23
CA SER A 79 -6.28 -8.90 -11.69
C SER A 79 -5.12 -7.99 -11.27
N THR A 80 -4.06 -8.56 -10.71
CA THR A 80 -2.84 -7.83 -10.32
C THR A 80 -2.09 -7.36 -11.55
N THR A 81 -1.93 -8.22 -12.56
CA THR A 81 -1.31 -7.84 -13.83
C THR A 81 -2.05 -6.67 -14.50
N HIS A 82 -3.39 -6.71 -14.56
CA HIS A 82 -4.18 -5.59 -15.10
C HIS A 82 -4.05 -4.32 -14.27
N MET A 83 -4.06 -4.44 -12.94
CA MET A 83 -3.88 -3.31 -12.04
C MET A 83 -2.52 -2.62 -12.26
N PHE A 84 -1.45 -3.38 -12.43
CA PHE A 84 -0.13 -2.83 -12.71
C PHE A 84 -0.01 -2.23 -14.11
N ALA A 85 -0.69 -2.78 -15.10
CA ALA A 85 -0.75 -2.19 -16.44
C ALA A 85 -1.39 -0.80 -16.39
N GLU A 86 -2.50 -0.65 -15.67
CA GLU A 86 -3.16 0.64 -15.47
C GLU A 86 -2.29 1.62 -14.66
N LEU A 87 -1.65 1.13 -13.60
CA LEU A 87 -0.74 1.96 -12.79
C LEU A 87 0.44 2.48 -13.62
N LYS A 88 1.05 1.62 -14.43
CA LYS A 88 2.13 1.99 -15.35
C LYS A 88 1.68 3.06 -16.34
N SER A 89 0.50 2.90 -16.93
CA SER A 89 -0.09 3.88 -17.84
C SER A 89 -0.32 5.22 -17.14
N SER A 90 -0.93 5.19 -15.95
CA SER A 90 -1.19 6.39 -15.15
C SER A 90 0.08 7.12 -14.75
N PHE A 91 1.15 6.41 -14.39
CA PHE A 91 2.44 6.99 -14.03
C PHE A 91 3.16 7.58 -15.23
N SER A 92 3.05 6.95 -16.41
CA SER A 92 3.60 7.46 -17.67
C SER A 92 3.04 8.83 -18.03
N ASN A 93 1.79 9.11 -17.70
CA ASN A 93 1.15 10.42 -17.94
C ASN A 93 1.86 11.59 -17.22
N VAL A 94 2.66 11.31 -16.22
CA VAL A 94 3.49 12.32 -15.51
C VAL A 94 4.99 12.00 -15.62
N GLY A 95 5.36 11.14 -16.56
CA GLY A 95 6.75 10.80 -16.86
C GLY A 95 7.44 9.95 -15.79
N ILE A 96 6.70 9.16 -15.03
CA ILE A 96 7.25 8.17 -14.11
C ILE A 96 7.24 6.81 -14.82
N ASN A 97 8.42 6.21 -14.99
CA ASN A 97 8.56 4.89 -15.58
C ASN A 97 8.45 3.81 -14.51
N LEU A 98 7.58 2.81 -14.72
CA LEU A 98 7.51 1.60 -13.93
C LEU A 98 7.93 0.39 -14.76
N GLU A 99 9.01 -0.27 -14.34
CA GLU A 99 9.40 -1.58 -14.83
C GLU A 99 8.78 -2.66 -13.91
N ILE A 100 7.80 -3.38 -14.44
CA ILE A 100 7.07 -4.39 -13.65
C ILE A 100 7.73 -5.75 -13.87
N ARG A 101 8.18 -6.38 -12.79
CA ARG A 101 8.79 -7.70 -12.78
C ARG A 101 7.87 -8.66 -12.03
N GLU A 102 7.11 -9.44 -12.77
CA GLU A 102 6.30 -10.52 -12.20
C GLU A 102 7.16 -11.76 -11.97
N VAL A 103 7.17 -12.24 -10.75
CA VAL A 103 7.94 -13.43 -10.32
C VAL A 103 7.06 -14.37 -9.50
N PRO A 104 7.40 -15.67 -9.42
CA PRO A 104 6.73 -16.58 -8.50
C PRO A 104 6.77 -16.08 -7.06
N ASP A 105 5.76 -16.41 -6.27
CA ASP A 105 5.61 -15.95 -4.88
C ASP A 105 6.86 -16.19 -4.03
N SER A 106 7.38 -17.41 -4.07
CA SER A 106 8.61 -17.78 -3.35
C SER A 106 9.84 -16.95 -3.75
N VAL A 107 9.89 -16.48 -5.00
CA VAL A 107 10.95 -15.60 -5.49
C VAL A 107 10.74 -14.19 -4.98
N ALA A 108 9.49 -13.69 -4.98
CA ALA A 108 9.18 -12.38 -4.41
C ALA A 108 9.55 -12.31 -2.93
N GLU A 109 9.19 -13.33 -2.15
CA GLU A 109 9.56 -13.41 -0.73
C GLU A 109 11.07 -13.50 -0.50
N SER A 110 11.78 -14.31 -1.30
CA SER A 110 13.24 -14.47 -1.18
C SER A 110 14.02 -13.19 -1.57
N GLN A 111 13.43 -12.32 -2.35
CA GLN A 111 14.00 -11.04 -2.76
C GLN A 111 13.57 -9.87 -1.85
N ALA A 112 12.91 -10.14 -0.72
CA ALA A 112 12.62 -9.11 0.26
C ALA A 112 13.92 -8.44 0.74
N CYS A 113 13.95 -7.12 0.67
CA CYS A 113 15.11 -6.36 1.07
C CYS A 113 15.18 -6.25 2.60
N LYS A 114 16.33 -6.56 3.16
CA LYS A 114 16.59 -6.36 4.60
C LYS A 114 16.96 -4.90 4.87
N PRO A 115 16.76 -4.43 6.10
CA PRO A 115 17.26 -3.11 6.50
C PRO A 115 18.75 -2.97 6.15
N ASN A 116 19.10 -1.86 5.50
CA ASN A 116 20.46 -1.56 5.04
C ASN A 116 21.00 -2.47 3.90
N ASP A 117 20.13 -3.20 3.21
CA ASP A 117 20.56 -3.96 2.02
C ASP A 117 20.82 -2.98 0.86
N THR A 118 22.10 -2.83 0.50
CA THR A 118 22.54 -1.99 -0.63
C THR A 118 22.39 -2.69 -1.98
N ASN A 119 22.03 -3.96 -2.00
CA ASN A 119 21.90 -4.79 -3.21
C ASN A 119 20.45 -5.09 -3.56
N CYS A 120 19.53 -4.34 -3.04
CA CYS A 120 18.12 -4.48 -3.37
C CYS A 120 17.91 -4.33 -4.88
N LYS A 121 17.22 -5.30 -5.50
CA LYS A 121 17.04 -5.38 -6.96
C LYS A 121 15.71 -4.81 -7.42
N TRP A 122 15.02 -4.13 -6.55
CA TRP A 122 13.75 -3.47 -6.81
C TRP A 122 13.63 -2.19 -5.97
N ASP A 123 12.85 -1.26 -6.43
CA ASP A 123 12.55 -0.01 -5.73
C ASP A 123 11.21 -0.09 -4.99
N LEU A 124 10.26 -0.83 -5.57
CA LEU A 124 8.92 -1.03 -5.03
C LEU A 124 8.58 -2.52 -5.03
N SER A 125 7.83 -2.94 -4.02
CA SER A 125 7.40 -4.33 -3.89
C SER A 125 5.91 -4.40 -3.61
N PHE A 126 5.22 -5.35 -4.27
CA PHE A 126 3.80 -5.60 -4.07
C PHE A 126 3.58 -7.02 -3.56
N PHE A 127 3.03 -7.12 -2.35
CA PHE A 127 2.72 -8.36 -1.65
C PHE A 127 1.21 -8.51 -1.39
N GLY A 128 0.38 -8.08 -2.31
CA GLY A 128 -1.07 -7.95 -2.07
C GLY A 128 -1.95 -9.04 -2.64
N SER A 129 -1.40 -10.03 -3.35
CA SER A 129 -2.21 -10.98 -4.10
C SER A 129 -2.70 -12.18 -3.30
N GLN A 130 -1.99 -12.61 -2.26
CA GLN A 130 -2.45 -13.65 -1.34
C GLN A 130 -1.88 -13.45 0.06
N SER A 131 -2.76 -13.21 1.04
CA SER A 131 -2.53 -13.35 2.49
C SER A 131 -1.26 -12.74 3.11
N SER A 132 -0.45 -12.02 2.37
CA SER A 132 0.83 -11.49 2.85
C SER A 132 0.66 -10.35 3.86
N TRP A 133 -0.43 -9.62 3.78
CA TRP A 133 -0.77 -8.57 4.76
C TRP A 133 -1.90 -9.04 5.66
N TYR A 134 -1.52 -9.82 6.64
CA TYR A 134 -2.46 -10.30 7.63
C TYR A 134 -2.57 -9.29 8.77
N TYR A 135 -3.70 -8.61 8.85
CA TYR A 135 -4.01 -7.79 10.00
C TYR A 135 -4.59 -8.66 11.11
N PRO A 136 -4.15 -8.49 12.36
CA PRO A 136 -4.90 -9.01 13.50
C PRO A 136 -6.28 -8.36 13.56
N VAL A 137 -7.17 -8.90 14.40
CA VAL A 137 -8.51 -8.33 14.63
C VAL A 137 -8.43 -6.83 14.99
N TYR A 138 -7.33 -6.42 15.61
CA TYR A 138 -6.98 -5.03 15.87
C TYR A 138 -5.78 -4.62 15.02
N ALA A 139 -5.99 -3.71 14.09
CA ALA A 139 -5.01 -3.33 13.05
C ALA A 139 -4.02 -2.26 13.56
N SER A 140 -3.24 -2.58 14.58
CA SER A 140 -2.30 -1.65 15.24
C SER A 140 -1.01 -1.37 14.45
N GLY A 141 -0.61 -2.24 13.55
CA GLY A 141 0.49 -2.00 12.61
C GLY A 141 1.89 -2.37 13.07
N GLU A 142 2.07 -2.88 14.29
CA GLU A 142 3.37 -3.23 14.87
C GLU A 142 4.19 -4.21 14.03
N ARG A 143 3.53 -5.07 13.29
CA ARG A 143 4.20 -6.04 12.45
C ARG A 143 4.69 -5.46 11.13
N LEU A 144 3.97 -4.47 10.60
CA LEU A 144 4.11 -3.98 9.22
C LEU A 144 4.86 -2.66 9.14
N PHE A 145 4.63 -1.76 10.11
CA PHE A 145 5.10 -0.37 10.00
C PHE A 145 5.96 0.08 11.17
N GLN A 146 6.02 -0.67 12.28
CA GLN A 146 6.94 -0.34 13.35
C GLN A 146 8.38 -0.56 12.90
N SER A 147 9.29 0.32 13.31
CA SER A 147 10.72 0.19 13.04
C SER A 147 11.24 -1.17 13.47
N GLY A 148 11.83 -1.93 12.57
CA GLY A 148 12.29 -3.29 12.81
C GLY A 148 11.17 -4.35 12.93
N GLY A 149 9.93 -4.02 12.60
CA GLY A 149 8.82 -4.96 12.60
C GLY A 149 9.08 -6.18 11.69
N PRO A 150 8.59 -7.37 12.05
CA PRO A 150 8.98 -8.63 11.40
C PRO A 150 8.53 -8.75 9.93
N VAL A 151 7.56 -7.98 9.50
CA VAL A 151 7.03 -7.96 8.13
C VAL A 151 7.18 -6.57 7.49
N ASN A 152 7.99 -5.72 8.09
CA ASN A 152 8.35 -4.41 7.55
C ASN A 152 9.42 -4.56 6.46
N LEU A 153 9.02 -5.11 5.30
CA LEU A 153 9.93 -5.46 4.21
C LEU A 153 10.52 -4.24 3.48
N GLY A 154 9.87 -3.08 3.58
CA GLY A 154 10.37 -1.83 3.04
C GLY A 154 11.34 -1.10 3.96
N SER A 155 11.63 -1.65 5.15
CA SER A 155 12.51 -1.04 6.17
C SER A 155 12.07 0.38 6.56
N TYR A 156 10.77 0.64 6.52
CA TYR A 156 10.21 1.89 7.00
C TYR A 156 10.61 2.13 8.46
N SER A 157 11.05 3.32 8.77
CA SER A 157 11.49 3.68 10.12
C SER A 157 11.19 5.15 10.37
N ASP A 158 10.19 5.38 11.20
CA ASP A 158 9.77 6.71 11.62
C ASP A 158 9.38 6.69 13.10
N LYS A 159 10.02 7.55 13.87
CA LYS A 159 9.80 7.63 15.34
C LYS A 159 8.37 7.99 15.70
N LYS A 160 7.73 8.87 14.92
CA LYS A 160 6.36 9.29 15.19
C LYS A 160 5.36 8.17 14.90
N ALA A 161 5.59 7.41 13.82
CA ALA A 161 4.81 6.22 13.53
C ALA A 161 4.94 5.18 14.66
N ASP A 162 6.16 4.92 15.16
CA ASP A 162 6.40 4.00 16.27
C ASP A 162 5.63 4.42 17.54
N GLU A 163 5.68 5.71 17.91
CA GLU A 163 4.92 6.25 19.05
C GLU A 163 3.41 6.06 18.89
N LEU A 164 2.88 6.28 17.68
CA LEU A 164 1.45 6.13 17.39
C LEU A 164 1.00 4.67 17.36
N ILE A 165 1.84 3.77 16.85
CA ILE A 165 1.63 2.33 16.89
C ILE A 165 1.57 1.86 18.35
N ASP A 166 2.56 2.23 19.15
CA ASP A 166 2.63 1.91 20.58
C ASP A 166 1.38 2.43 21.34
N ALA A 167 0.97 3.67 21.06
CA ALA A 167 -0.24 4.24 21.65
C ALA A 167 -1.49 3.45 21.25
N SER A 168 -1.59 3.04 19.99
CA SER A 168 -2.74 2.25 19.52
C SER A 168 -2.81 0.86 20.15
N MET A 169 -1.66 0.24 20.44
CA MET A 169 -1.58 -1.07 21.08
C MET A 169 -1.95 -1.03 22.58
N ARG A 170 -1.65 0.08 23.26
CA ARG A 170 -1.88 0.22 24.72
C ARG A 170 -3.24 0.81 25.06
N SER A 171 -3.94 1.35 24.09
CA SER A 171 -5.21 2.01 24.29
C SER A 171 -6.38 1.14 23.86
N ASN A 172 -7.40 1.05 24.71
CA ASN A 172 -8.70 0.52 24.32
C ASN A 172 -9.53 1.55 23.54
N ASP A 173 -9.02 2.77 23.35
CA ASP A 173 -9.69 3.85 22.63
C ASP A 173 -9.34 3.78 21.15
N ARG A 174 -10.38 3.68 20.33
CA ARG A 174 -10.27 3.70 18.87
C ARG A 174 -9.72 5.04 18.31
N THR A 175 -9.63 6.08 19.13
CA THR A 175 -9.04 7.36 18.74
C THR A 175 -7.55 7.21 18.43
N ALA A 176 -6.80 6.45 19.22
CA ALA A 176 -5.39 6.18 18.97
C ALA A 176 -5.18 5.48 17.60
N LEU A 177 -6.03 4.48 17.30
CA LEU A 177 -5.99 3.80 16.00
C LEU A 177 -6.32 4.73 14.83
N LYS A 178 -7.26 5.66 15.00
CA LYS A 178 -7.58 6.67 13.97
C LYS A 178 -6.42 7.64 13.75
N THR A 179 -5.76 8.07 14.81
CA THR A 179 -4.60 8.98 14.73
C THR A 179 -3.44 8.32 13.99
N TYR A 180 -3.13 7.08 14.34
CA TYR A 180 -2.17 6.26 13.62
C TYR A 180 -2.52 6.13 12.13
N ASN A 181 -3.77 5.77 11.82
CA ASN A 181 -4.22 5.63 10.45
C ASN A 181 -4.07 6.93 9.63
N ALA A 182 -4.46 8.07 10.22
CA ALA A 182 -4.37 9.36 9.55
C ALA A 182 -2.91 9.76 9.27
N TYR A 183 -2.02 9.51 10.23
CA TYR A 183 -0.59 9.79 10.08
C TYR A 183 0.00 8.99 8.91
N LEU A 184 -0.16 7.68 8.90
CA LEU A 184 0.40 6.84 7.81
C LEU A 184 -0.29 7.07 6.46
N ALA A 185 -1.53 7.56 6.44
CA ALA A 185 -2.20 7.94 5.20
C ALA A 185 -1.52 9.14 4.52
N GLU A 186 -0.93 10.06 5.30
CA GLU A 186 -0.21 11.23 4.81
C GLU A 186 1.28 10.94 4.56
N ASP A 187 1.93 10.20 5.46
CA ASP A 187 3.36 9.88 5.38
C ASP A 187 3.71 8.92 4.24
N LEU A 188 2.74 8.13 3.80
CA LEU A 188 2.83 7.21 2.65
C LEU A 188 4.02 6.23 2.69
N PRO A 189 4.21 5.45 3.76
CA PRO A 189 5.21 4.40 3.76
C PRO A 189 4.97 3.36 2.66
N VAL A 190 3.73 3.30 2.17
CA VAL A 190 3.28 2.47 1.06
C VAL A 190 2.24 3.21 0.22
N LEU A 191 2.10 2.85 -1.04
CA LEU A 191 1.01 3.29 -1.89
C LEU A 191 -0.23 2.43 -1.61
N TRP A 192 -1.28 3.06 -1.06
CA TRP A 192 -2.53 2.38 -0.71
C TRP A 192 -3.29 1.98 -1.96
N MET A 193 -3.28 0.69 -2.26
CA MET A 193 -3.95 0.15 -3.45
C MET A 193 -5.44 -0.16 -3.16
N PRO A 194 -6.32 -0.14 -4.18
CA PRO A 194 -7.70 -0.57 -4.02
C PRO A 194 -7.77 -2.01 -3.49
N ASN A 195 -8.66 -2.24 -2.53
CA ASN A 195 -8.99 -3.61 -2.09
C ASN A 195 -9.87 -4.27 -3.17
N PRO A 196 -9.38 -5.29 -3.86
CA PRO A 196 -10.24 -6.03 -4.78
C PRO A 196 -11.29 -6.82 -3.96
N VAL A 197 -12.50 -6.88 -4.48
CA VAL A 197 -13.51 -7.82 -3.96
C VAL A 197 -13.09 -9.22 -4.43
N ASN A 198 -12.45 -9.98 -3.56
CA ASN A 198 -11.85 -11.25 -3.93
C ASN A 198 -12.84 -12.41 -3.98
N ARG A 199 -14.01 -12.28 -3.34
CA ARG A 199 -15.00 -13.36 -3.28
C ARG A 199 -16.42 -12.82 -3.28
N VAL A 200 -17.26 -13.43 -4.09
CA VAL A 200 -18.71 -13.35 -3.99
C VAL A 200 -19.18 -14.75 -3.65
N SER A 201 -19.85 -14.90 -2.52
CA SER A 201 -20.48 -16.16 -2.13
C SER A 201 -21.97 -16.08 -2.47
N ALA A 202 -22.49 -17.11 -3.10
CA ALA A 202 -23.89 -17.26 -3.39
C ALA A 202 -24.36 -18.63 -2.91
N TRP A 203 -25.52 -18.66 -2.27
CA TRP A 203 -26.15 -19.90 -1.80
C TRP A 203 -27.64 -19.92 -2.15
N LYS A 204 -28.22 -21.09 -2.13
CA LYS A 204 -29.65 -21.25 -2.41
C LYS A 204 -30.46 -20.59 -1.29
N SER A 205 -31.59 -19.97 -1.64
CA SER A 205 -32.46 -19.26 -0.70
C SER A 205 -33.08 -20.16 0.41
N ASN A 206 -33.06 -21.47 0.21
CA ASN A 206 -33.53 -22.42 1.20
C ASN A 206 -32.47 -22.83 2.25
N ILE A 207 -31.26 -22.32 2.17
CA ILE A 207 -30.20 -22.51 3.19
C ILE A 207 -30.29 -21.35 4.18
N GLN A 208 -30.34 -21.67 5.45
CA GLN A 208 -30.42 -20.71 6.56
C GLN A 208 -29.25 -20.92 7.52
N GLY A 209 -28.97 -19.90 8.37
CA GLY A 209 -27.88 -19.93 9.34
C GLY A 209 -26.54 -19.45 8.78
N ILE A 210 -26.52 -18.86 7.56
CA ILE A 210 -25.31 -18.30 6.95
C ILE A 210 -25.12 -16.82 7.34
N ASP A 211 -26.19 -16.13 7.74
CA ASP A 211 -26.15 -14.72 8.14
C ASP A 211 -26.03 -14.55 9.67
N PRO A 212 -25.22 -13.60 10.14
CA PRO A 212 -24.34 -12.74 9.38
C PRO A 212 -23.10 -13.50 8.88
N GLN A 213 -22.66 -13.19 7.67
CA GLN A 213 -21.42 -13.76 7.14
C GLN A 213 -20.23 -13.31 7.99
N ASP A 214 -19.40 -14.27 8.42
CA ASP A 214 -18.18 -13.97 9.16
C ASP A 214 -17.22 -13.13 8.31
N PRO A 215 -16.80 -11.96 8.80
CA PRO A 215 -15.87 -11.10 8.07
C PRO A 215 -14.51 -11.73 7.79
N MET A 216 -14.08 -12.69 8.60
CA MET A 216 -12.86 -13.45 8.41
C MET A 216 -13.04 -14.63 7.46
N LEU A 217 -14.24 -14.76 6.86
CA LEU A 217 -14.63 -15.82 5.94
C LEU A 217 -14.62 -17.22 6.56
N TYR A 218 -14.70 -17.34 7.87
CA TYR A 218 -14.96 -18.62 8.51
C TYR A 218 -16.38 -19.08 8.17
N LEU A 219 -16.48 -20.33 7.82
CA LEU A 219 -17.76 -20.99 7.58
C LEU A 219 -18.12 -21.82 8.81
N TYR A 220 -19.36 -21.68 9.25
CA TYR A 220 -19.92 -22.41 10.38
C TYR A 220 -21.01 -23.39 9.91
N PRO A 221 -20.65 -24.47 9.19
CA PRO A 221 -21.61 -25.39 8.59
C PRO A 221 -22.54 -26.07 9.60
N GLN A 222 -22.12 -26.15 10.86
CA GLN A 222 -22.93 -26.67 11.97
C GLN A 222 -24.19 -25.84 12.22
N ASP A 223 -24.21 -24.58 11.82
CA ASP A 223 -25.34 -23.67 12.01
C ASP A 223 -26.28 -23.65 10.78
N TRP A 224 -25.91 -24.34 9.71
CA TRP A 224 -26.67 -24.32 8.47
C TRP A 224 -27.83 -25.31 8.52
N THR A 225 -28.99 -24.86 8.06
CA THR A 225 -30.19 -25.70 7.90
C THR A 225 -30.75 -25.55 6.50
N ILE A 226 -31.34 -26.63 6.00
CA ILE A 226 -32.04 -26.64 4.70
C ILE A 226 -33.54 -26.67 5.01
N ARG A 227 -34.29 -25.73 4.47
CA ARG A 227 -35.76 -25.74 4.49
C ARG A 227 -36.33 -26.27 3.20
#